data_46ecc272eb2c370e9b6db89dd5da847a
#
_entry.id   46ecc272eb2c370e9b6db89dd5da847a
#
_cell.length_a   1.000
_cell.length_b   1.000
_cell.length_c   1.000
_cell.angle_alpha   90.00
_cell.angle_beta   90.00
_cell.angle_gamma   90.00
#
_symmetry.space_group_name_H-M   'P 1'
#
loop_
_entity.id
_entity.type
_entity.pdbx_description
1 polymer ?
#
loop_
_entity_poly.entity_id
_entity_poly.type
_entity_poly.pdbx_seq_one_letter_code
_entity_poly.pdbx_strand_id
1 'polypeptide(L)'
;MADITINGLTFEPYIEREKIAEQIQRVATEISRDCKTSNPLFLCVLNGAFMFAADLIRHVNLPMAEITFIRFKSYEGTTSTGVVKEIMGLNEDISGREIIIIEDIVDTGTTAVQLRALLEEHNPASVKMATLLFKPESLKQGTAPEYVGFNIPSRFILGYGLDLDGAARNLPDIYVLKENA
;
A
#
# COMPACT_ATOMS: atom_id res chain seq x y z
N MET A 1 1.41 22.88 9.50
CA MET A 1 2.67 22.09 9.35
C MET A 1 3.75 22.98 8.77
N ALA A 2 5.04 22.70 9.02
CA ALA A 2 6.18 23.42 8.48
C ALA A 2 6.94 22.54 7.49
N ASP A 3 7.75 23.15 6.61
CA ASP A 3 8.69 22.43 5.76
C ASP A 3 9.67 21.63 6.61
N ILE A 4 10.10 20.48 6.09
CA ILE A 4 11.10 19.63 6.71
C ILE A 4 12.26 19.36 5.75
N THR A 5 13.44 19.11 6.28
CA THR A 5 14.63 18.77 5.47
C THR A 5 15.13 17.37 5.85
N ILE A 6 15.26 16.49 4.86
CA ILE A 6 15.75 15.12 5.01
C ILE A 6 16.79 14.86 3.92
N ASN A 7 17.98 14.41 4.31
CA ASN A 7 19.10 14.14 3.40
C ASN A 7 19.42 15.33 2.45
N GLY A 8 19.27 16.58 2.94
CA GLY A 8 19.52 17.80 2.16
C GLY A 8 18.40 18.19 1.18
N LEU A 9 17.33 17.44 1.10
CA LEU A 9 16.14 17.76 0.31
C LEU A 9 15.05 18.39 1.20
N THR A 10 14.40 19.43 0.70
CA THR A 10 13.31 20.11 1.41
C THR A 10 11.96 19.61 0.92
N PHE A 11 11.11 19.28 1.87
CA PHE A 11 9.75 18.80 1.64
C PHE A 11 8.75 19.76 2.28
N GLU A 12 7.69 20.06 1.56
CA GLU A 12 6.56 20.85 2.05
C GLU A 12 5.39 19.94 2.48
N PRO A 13 4.55 20.38 3.43
CA PRO A 13 3.35 19.65 3.83
C PRO A 13 2.42 19.40 2.63
N TYR A 14 1.89 18.17 2.53
CA TYR A 14 1.03 17.79 1.41
C TYR A 14 -0.34 17.25 1.84
N ILE A 15 -0.36 16.21 2.66
CA ILE A 15 -1.61 15.64 3.19
C ILE A 15 -1.52 15.55 4.71
N GLU A 16 -2.44 16.23 5.39
CA GLU A 16 -2.51 16.26 6.85
C GLU A 16 -3.07 14.95 7.40
N ARG A 17 -2.61 14.55 8.59
CA ARG A 17 -3.04 13.33 9.29
C ARG A 17 -4.55 13.23 9.47
N GLU A 18 -5.23 14.35 9.68
CA GLU A 18 -6.68 14.40 9.83
C GLU A 18 -7.38 13.95 8.54
N LYS A 19 -6.86 14.38 7.38
CA LYS A 19 -7.35 13.94 6.06
C LYS A 19 -7.03 12.48 5.79
N ILE A 20 -5.85 12.01 6.23
CA ILE A 20 -5.48 10.60 6.15
C ILE A 20 -6.49 9.77 6.95
N ALA A 21 -6.77 10.15 8.19
CA ALA A 21 -7.73 9.45 9.06
C ALA A 21 -9.15 9.39 8.45
N GLU A 22 -9.64 10.51 7.88
CA GLU A 22 -10.94 10.55 7.17
C GLU A 22 -10.99 9.53 6.02
N GLN A 23 -9.94 9.46 5.19
CA GLN A 23 -9.92 8.54 4.05
C GLN A 23 -9.75 7.09 4.49
N ILE A 24 -8.99 6.81 5.53
CA ILE A 24 -8.88 5.46 6.10
C ILE A 24 -10.23 4.97 6.58
N GLN A 25 -10.99 5.81 7.30
CA GLN A 25 -12.32 5.45 7.77
C GLN A 25 -13.30 5.18 6.60
N ARG A 26 -13.21 5.96 5.51
CA ARG A 26 -14.01 5.73 4.30
C ARG A 26 -13.67 4.38 3.67
N VAL A 27 -12.38 4.12 3.42
CA VAL A 27 -11.88 2.87 2.82
C VAL A 27 -12.28 1.67 3.70
N ALA A 28 -12.09 1.74 5.01
CA ALA A 28 -12.50 0.68 5.93
C ALA A 28 -14.01 0.39 5.88
N THR A 29 -14.83 1.45 5.73
CA THR A 29 -16.28 1.31 5.58
C THR A 29 -16.65 0.60 4.29
N GLU A 30 -16.01 0.95 3.16
CA GLU A 30 -16.20 0.32 1.86
C GLU A 30 -15.83 -1.18 1.92
N ILE A 31 -14.65 -1.50 2.45
CA ILE A 31 -14.21 -2.88 2.63
C ILE A 31 -15.20 -3.66 3.52
N SER A 32 -15.60 -3.10 4.64
CA SER A 32 -16.53 -3.75 5.58
C SER A 32 -17.89 -4.06 4.95
N ARG A 33 -18.38 -3.17 4.09
CA ARG A 33 -19.61 -3.37 3.32
C ARG A 33 -19.45 -4.48 2.30
N ASP A 34 -18.36 -4.45 1.52
CA ASP A 34 -18.14 -5.34 0.38
C ASP A 34 -17.76 -6.77 0.82
N CYS A 35 -17.18 -6.91 2.01
CA CYS A 35 -16.76 -8.19 2.60
C CYS A 35 -17.67 -8.64 3.76
N LYS A 36 -18.89 -8.12 3.87
CA LYS A 36 -19.80 -8.35 5.01
C LYS A 36 -20.10 -9.83 5.30
N THR A 37 -20.06 -10.68 4.28
CA THR A 37 -20.38 -12.12 4.37
C THR A 37 -19.16 -13.01 4.26
N SER A 38 -17.96 -12.43 4.24
CA SER A 38 -16.69 -13.15 4.11
C SER A 38 -15.71 -12.79 5.22
N ASN A 39 -14.67 -13.61 5.36
CA ASN A 39 -13.56 -13.38 6.29
C ASN A 39 -12.29 -13.14 5.48
N PRO A 40 -12.07 -11.91 4.98
CA PRO A 40 -10.90 -11.62 4.19
C PRO A 40 -9.63 -11.74 5.02
N LEU A 41 -8.56 -12.22 4.37
CA LEU A 41 -7.20 -12.09 4.89
C LEU A 41 -6.57 -10.81 4.33
N PHE A 42 -6.18 -9.93 5.21
CA PHE A 42 -5.43 -8.72 4.85
C PHE A 42 -3.93 -9.04 4.78
N LEU A 43 -3.30 -8.78 3.65
CA LEU A 43 -1.86 -8.93 3.42
C LEU A 43 -1.19 -7.55 3.39
N CYS A 44 -0.57 -7.15 4.49
CA CYS A 44 0.17 -5.89 4.56
C CYS A 44 1.57 -6.05 3.95
N VAL A 45 1.88 -5.25 2.93
CA VAL A 45 3.18 -5.24 2.26
C VAL A 45 4.16 -4.33 3.02
N LEU A 46 5.14 -4.94 3.64
CA LEU A 46 6.16 -4.22 4.39
C LEU A 46 7.27 -3.68 3.47
N ASN A 47 7.88 -2.50 3.82
CA ASN A 47 7.71 -1.80 5.07
C ASN A 47 6.71 -0.63 5.00
N GLY A 48 6.44 -0.05 3.84
CA GLY A 48 5.74 1.23 3.70
C GLY A 48 4.30 1.20 4.23
N ALA A 49 3.58 0.11 3.97
CA ALA A 49 2.16 0.02 4.28
C ALA A 49 1.82 -0.16 5.77
N PHE A 50 2.81 -0.33 6.68
CA PHE A 50 2.53 -0.71 8.07
C PHE A 50 1.66 0.30 8.83
N MET A 51 1.86 1.61 8.61
CA MET A 51 1.06 2.66 9.26
C MET A 51 -0.39 2.62 8.75
N PHE A 52 -0.55 2.59 7.44
CA PHE A 52 -1.86 2.49 6.80
C PHE A 52 -2.59 1.21 7.22
N ALA A 53 -1.92 0.06 7.24
CA ALA A 53 -2.50 -1.21 7.64
C ALA A 53 -2.97 -1.19 9.10
N ALA A 54 -2.15 -0.65 10.01
CA ALA A 54 -2.48 -0.57 11.44
C ALA A 54 -3.72 0.30 11.69
N ASP A 55 -3.84 1.42 11.02
CA ASP A 55 -4.99 2.30 11.16
C ASP A 55 -6.22 1.76 10.41
N LEU A 56 -6.05 1.21 9.22
CA LEU A 56 -7.13 0.63 8.43
C LEU A 56 -7.83 -0.52 9.16
N ILE A 57 -7.07 -1.51 9.66
CA ILE A 57 -7.64 -2.70 10.29
C ILE A 57 -8.44 -2.37 11.56
N ARG A 58 -8.08 -1.31 12.28
CA ARG A 58 -8.80 -0.83 13.47
C ARG A 58 -10.16 -0.23 13.14
N HIS A 59 -10.38 0.23 11.91
CA HIS A 59 -11.65 0.78 11.43
C HIS A 59 -12.49 -0.21 10.64
N VAL A 60 -11.92 -1.36 10.24
CA VAL A 60 -12.65 -2.44 9.56
C VAL A 60 -13.61 -3.12 10.55
N ASN A 61 -14.90 -3.14 10.23
CA ASN A 61 -15.93 -3.76 11.06
C ASN A 61 -16.23 -5.20 10.59
N LEU A 62 -15.22 -6.06 10.64
CA LEU A 62 -15.28 -7.47 10.30
C LEU A 62 -14.55 -8.25 11.41
N PRO A 63 -15.28 -8.76 12.43
CA PRO A 63 -14.65 -9.30 13.65
C PRO A 63 -13.82 -10.58 13.41
N MET A 64 -14.00 -11.23 12.27
CA MET A 64 -13.23 -12.42 11.87
C MET A 64 -12.13 -12.11 10.84
N ALA A 65 -11.90 -10.84 10.50
CA ALA A 65 -10.83 -10.46 9.59
C ALA A 65 -9.46 -10.79 10.21
N GLU A 66 -8.61 -11.39 9.40
CA GLU A 66 -7.25 -11.72 9.77
C GLU A 66 -6.27 -10.79 9.06
N ILE A 67 -5.12 -10.53 9.67
CA ILE A 67 -4.04 -9.76 9.06
C ILE A 67 -2.72 -10.48 9.18
N THR A 68 -1.96 -10.55 8.10
CA THR A 68 -0.58 -11.00 8.08
C THR A 68 0.31 -10.01 7.34
N PHE A 69 1.62 -10.13 7.54
CA PHE A 69 2.61 -9.21 7.01
C PHE A 69 3.52 -9.95 6.05
N ILE A 70 3.68 -9.39 4.85
CA ILE A 70 4.55 -9.97 3.83
C ILE A 70 5.61 -8.97 3.41
N ARG A 71 6.73 -9.47 2.90
CA ARG A 71 7.72 -8.70 2.15
C ARG A 71 7.76 -9.20 0.72
N PHE A 72 7.64 -8.26 -0.19
CA PHE A 72 7.81 -8.52 -1.60
C PHE A 72 9.19 -8.05 -2.06
N LYS A 73 10.01 -8.97 -2.61
CA LYS A 73 11.29 -8.63 -3.22
C LYS A 73 11.23 -8.83 -4.72
N SER A 74 11.44 -7.77 -5.46
CA SER A 74 11.84 -7.86 -6.86
C SER A 74 13.37 -7.88 -6.91
N TYR A 75 13.95 -8.95 -7.47
CA TYR A 75 15.39 -8.94 -7.76
C TYR A 75 15.63 -8.22 -9.09
N GLU A 76 16.23 -7.04 -9.05
CA GLU A 76 16.86 -6.42 -10.19
C GLU A 76 18.25 -7.06 -10.36
N GLY A 77 18.32 -8.12 -11.16
CA GLY A 77 19.60 -8.75 -11.51
C GLY A 77 20.27 -8.02 -12.66
N THR A 78 21.58 -7.87 -12.59
CA THR A 78 22.43 -7.22 -13.62
C THR A 78 22.55 -8.03 -14.91
N THR A 79 21.98 -9.20 -15.01
CA THR A 79 21.95 -10.04 -16.23
C THR A 79 20.61 -10.78 -16.33
N SER A 80 19.85 -10.44 -17.36
CA SER A 80 18.75 -11.20 -17.96
C SER A 80 17.38 -11.20 -17.30
N THR A 81 16.41 -10.91 -18.09
CA THR A 81 15.07 -11.53 -18.19
C THR A 81 14.31 -11.78 -16.86
N GLY A 82 14.20 -10.81 -16.01
CA GLY A 82 13.03 -10.74 -15.18
C GLY A 82 12.94 -11.72 -14.03
N VAL A 83 12.89 -11.18 -12.87
CA VAL A 83 11.90 -11.50 -11.89
C VAL A 83 12.01 -12.88 -11.23
N VAL A 84 12.94 -13.01 -10.33
CA VAL A 84 12.70 -13.93 -9.21
C VAL A 84 11.92 -13.12 -8.17
N LYS A 85 10.68 -13.51 -7.95
CA LYS A 85 9.75 -12.90 -7.03
C LYS A 85 9.57 -13.84 -5.89
N GLU A 86 9.83 -13.39 -4.71
CA GLU A 86 9.59 -14.16 -3.49
C GLU A 86 8.69 -13.34 -2.57
N ILE A 87 7.59 -13.96 -2.12
CA ILE A 87 6.79 -13.45 -1.03
C ILE A 87 7.36 -14.04 0.25
N MET A 88 8.03 -13.21 1.03
CA MET A 88 8.50 -13.60 2.37
C MET A 88 7.41 -13.31 3.39
N GLY A 89 7.14 -14.27 4.28
CA GLY A 89 6.20 -14.12 5.40
C GLY A 89 4.79 -14.64 5.15
N LEU A 90 4.46 -15.09 3.94
CA LEU A 90 3.19 -15.76 3.68
C LEU A 90 3.31 -17.22 4.14
N ASN A 91 2.79 -17.50 5.34
CA ASN A 91 2.81 -18.84 5.93
C ASN A 91 1.41 -19.49 5.98
N GLU A 92 0.38 -18.68 5.71
CA GLU A 92 -1.01 -19.13 5.72
C GLU A 92 -1.39 -19.79 4.41
N ASP A 93 -2.24 -20.81 4.48
CA ASP A 93 -2.93 -21.33 3.30
C ASP A 93 -4.01 -20.30 2.88
N ILE A 94 -3.84 -19.76 1.68
CA ILE A 94 -4.75 -18.75 1.11
C ILE A 94 -5.71 -19.35 0.08
N SER A 95 -5.67 -20.65 -0.15
CA SER A 95 -6.56 -21.32 -1.09
C SER A 95 -8.02 -21.13 -0.72
N GLY A 96 -8.82 -20.64 -1.67
CA GLY A 96 -10.24 -20.37 -1.49
C GLY A 96 -10.56 -19.16 -0.60
N ARG A 97 -9.58 -18.40 -0.14
CA ARG A 97 -9.78 -17.20 0.70
C ARG A 97 -9.92 -15.93 -0.13
N GLU A 98 -10.70 -14.97 0.36
CA GLU A 98 -10.64 -13.58 -0.15
C GLU A 98 -9.42 -12.88 0.43
N ILE A 99 -8.61 -12.28 -0.45
CA ILE A 99 -7.39 -11.59 -0.09
C ILE A 99 -7.54 -10.08 -0.35
N ILE A 100 -7.14 -9.27 0.62
CA ILE A 100 -7.01 -7.82 0.46
C ILE A 100 -5.56 -7.43 0.71
N ILE A 101 -4.85 -7.10 -0.35
CA ILE A 101 -3.49 -6.56 -0.28
C ILE A 101 -3.59 -5.13 0.27
N ILE A 102 -2.74 -4.79 1.24
CA ILE A 102 -2.59 -3.42 1.74
C ILE A 102 -1.24 -2.87 1.31
N GLU A 103 -1.26 -1.79 0.52
CA GLU A 103 -0.09 -1.07 0.01
C GLU A 103 -0.11 0.39 0.46
N ASP A 104 1.05 0.98 0.65
CA ASP A 104 1.19 2.42 0.92
C ASP A 104 0.91 3.25 -0.33
N ILE A 105 1.50 2.86 -1.46
CA ILE A 105 1.38 3.56 -2.73
C ILE A 105 1.38 2.61 -3.94
N VAL A 106 0.49 2.86 -4.89
CA VAL A 106 0.54 2.30 -6.24
C VAL A 106 0.95 3.39 -7.22
N ASP A 107 2.14 3.25 -7.79
CA ASP A 107 2.73 4.17 -8.77
C ASP A 107 2.58 3.59 -10.18
N THR A 108 3.57 2.84 -10.67
CA THR A 108 3.56 2.26 -12.03
C THR A 108 2.66 1.03 -12.17
N GLY A 109 2.22 0.44 -11.07
CA GLY A 109 1.42 -0.78 -11.02
C GLY A 109 2.23 -2.07 -11.15
N THR A 110 3.54 -1.99 -11.44
CA THR A 110 4.38 -3.18 -11.68
C THR A 110 4.36 -4.13 -10.48
N THR A 111 4.61 -3.63 -9.27
CA THR A 111 4.58 -4.44 -8.04
C THR A 111 3.20 -5.05 -7.80
N ALA A 112 2.14 -4.26 -7.99
CA ALA A 112 0.76 -4.72 -7.82
C ALA A 112 0.40 -5.89 -8.73
N VAL A 113 0.74 -5.80 -10.02
CA VAL A 113 0.51 -6.88 -11.00
C VAL A 113 1.29 -8.14 -10.62
N GLN A 114 2.54 -7.96 -10.25
CA GLN A 114 3.41 -9.09 -9.91
C GLN A 114 2.95 -9.80 -8.63
N LEU A 115 2.58 -9.03 -7.62
CA LEU A 115 2.11 -9.60 -6.35
C LEU A 115 0.78 -10.33 -6.53
N ARG A 116 -0.16 -9.76 -7.30
CA ARG A 116 -1.42 -10.44 -7.64
C ARG A 116 -1.16 -11.78 -8.34
N ALA A 117 -0.31 -11.80 -9.36
CA ALA A 117 0.01 -13.02 -10.10
C ALA A 117 0.59 -14.12 -9.20
N LEU A 118 1.49 -13.77 -8.27
CA LEU A 118 2.04 -14.73 -7.31
C LEU A 118 1.00 -15.28 -6.34
N LEU A 119 0.09 -14.42 -5.85
CA LEU A 119 -0.97 -14.87 -4.95
C LEU A 119 -1.97 -15.77 -5.68
N GLU A 120 -2.27 -15.48 -6.95
CA GLU A 120 -3.17 -16.30 -7.79
C GLU A 120 -2.67 -17.73 -7.99
N GLU A 121 -1.34 -17.97 -7.97
CA GLU A 121 -0.76 -19.32 -8.00
C GLU A 121 -1.22 -20.22 -6.84
N HIS A 122 -1.66 -19.61 -5.72
CA HIS A 122 -2.18 -20.31 -4.54
C HIS A 122 -3.71 -20.49 -4.55
N ASN A 123 -4.38 -20.21 -5.66
CA ASN A 123 -5.82 -20.37 -5.86
C ASN A 123 -6.71 -19.67 -4.81
N PRO A 124 -6.53 -18.40 -4.50
CA PRO A 124 -7.43 -17.65 -3.66
C PRO A 124 -8.82 -17.50 -4.33
N ALA A 125 -9.86 -17.24 -3.55
CA ALA A 125 -11.19 -16.95 -4.10
C ALA A 125 -11.22 -15.60 -4.83
N SER A 126 -10.48 -14.62 -4.33
CA SER A 126 -10.29 -13.32 -4.99
C SER A 126 -9.08 -12.60 -4.41
N VAL A 127 -8.47 -11.70 -5.20
CA VAL A 127 -7.39 -10.81 -4.77
C VAL A 127 -7.78 -9.39 -5.10
N LYS A 128 -8.03 -8.57 -4.08
CA LYS A 128 -8.28 -7.12 -4.16
C LYS A 128 -7.12 -6.35 -3.55
N MET A 129 -7.05 -5.04 -3.79
CA MET A 129 -6.01 -4.18 -3.25
C MET A 129 -6.61 -2.92 -2.65
N ALA A 130 -6.15 -2.59 -1.44
CA ALA A 130 -6.36 -1.31 -0.78
C ALA A 130 -5.04 -0.56 -0.74
N THR A 131 -5.02 0.67 -1.24
CA THR A 131 -3.84 1.54 -1.18
C THR A 131 -4.18 2.89 -0.57
N LEU A 132 -3.26 3.44 0.22
CA LEU A 132 -3.45 4.80 0.73
C LEU A 132 -3.33 5.81 -0.41
N LEU A 133 -2.32 5.64 -1.27
CA LEU A 133 -2.00 6.56 -2.35
C LEU A 133 -1.97 5.86 -3.70
N PHE A 134 -2.55 6.50 -4.70
CA PHE A 134 -2.53 6.02 -6.07
C PHE A 134 -2.14 7.15 -7.03
N LYS A 135 -1.22 6.86 -7.98
CA LYS A 135 -0.80 7.78 -9.03
C LYS A 135 -1.39 7.33 -10.38
N PRO A 136 -2.61 7.73 -10.72
CA PRO A 136 -3.28 7.25 -11.93
C PRO A 136 -2.52 7.59 -13.23
N GLU A 137 -1.85 8.75 -13.27
CA GLU A 137 -1.06 9.18 -14.44
C GLU A 137 0.23 8.39 -14.63
N SER A 138 0.74 7.75 -13.58
CA SER A 138 1.96 6.93 -13.61
C SER A 138 1.67 5.47 -13.93
N LEU A 139 0.42 5.03 -13.89
CA LEU A 139 0.04 3.63 -14.07
C LEU A 139 0.39 3.14 -15.46
N LYS A 140 1.29 2.16 -15.55
CA LYS A 140 1.76 1.55 -16.80
C LYS A 140 1.24 0.13 -16.99
N GLN A 141 0.91 -0.56 -15.89
CA GLN A 141 0.50 -1.96 -15.89
C GLN A 141 -0.65 -2.20 -14.91
N GLY A 142 -1.50 -3.15 -15.22
CA GLY A 142 -2.62 -3.56 -14.38
C GLY A 142 -3.80 -2.59 -14.42
N THR A 143 -4.60 -2.67 -13.39
CA THR A 143 -5.79 -1.85 -13.16
C THR A 143 -5.63 -0.99 -11.92
N ALA A 144 -6.45 0.04 -11.78
CA ALA A 144 -6.53 0.78 -10.54
C ALA A 144 -6.87 -0.17 -9.37
N PRO A 145 -6.32 0.09 -8.16
CA PRO A 145 -6.72 -0.63 -6.96
C PRO A 145 -8.23 -0.50 -6.68
N GLU A 146 -8.81 -1.52 -6.06
CA GLU A 146 -10.25 -1.53 -5.74
C GLU A 146 -10.62 -0.50 -4.66
N TYR A 147 -9.71 -0.26 -3.72
CA TYR A 147 -9.89 0.69 -2.63
C TYR A 147 -8.73 1.68 -2.58
N VAL A 148 -9.02 2.94 -2.85
CA VAL A 148 -8.01 4.00 -2.95
C VAL A 148 -8.30 5.10 -1.93
N GLY A 149 -7.34 5.45 -1.09
CA GLY A 149 -7.42 6.60 -0.19
C GLY A 149 -7.40 7.92 -0.96
N PHE A 150 -6.30 8.18 -1.65
CA PHE A 150 -6.09 9.41 -2.42
C PHE A 150 -5.54 9.12 -3.81
N ASN A 151 -6.07 9.80 -4.81
CA ASN A 151 -5.41 9.96 -6.10
C ASN A 151 -4.46 11.16 -6.02
N ILE A 152 -3.20 10.96 -6.37
CA ILE A 152 -2.17 12.00 -6.32
C ILE A 152 -1.40 12.09 -7.65
N PRO A 153 -0.84 13.25 -7.99
CA PRO A 153 0.03 13.40 -9.17
C PRO A 153 1.37 12.66 -8.97
N SER A 154 2.13 12.52 -10.05
CA SER A 154 3.44 11.87 -10.05
C SER A 154 4.51 12.78 -9.41
N ARG A 155 4.49 12.91 -8.08
CA ARG A 155 5.48 13.66 -7.29
C ARG A 155 6.17 12.73 -6.29
N PHE A 156 7.38 13.09 -5.84
CA PHE A 156 8.07 12.36 -4.79
C PHE A 156 7.51 12.78 -3.43
N ILE A 157 7.11 11.80 -2.63
CA ILE A 157 6.45 12.00 -1.34
C ILE A 157 7.09 11.11 -0.26
N LEU A 158 6.95 11.49 1.00
CA LEU A 158 7.38 10.72 2.16
C LEU A 158 6.47 10.99 3.37
N GLY A 159 6.67 10.22 4.43
CA GLY A 159 5.84 10.30 5.64
C GLY A 159 4.73 9.27 5.66
N TYR A 160 4.15 9.03 6.81
CA TYR A 160 3.08 8.06 7.06
C TYR A 160 3.38 6.66 6.49
N GLY A 161 4.56 6.15 6.81
CA GLY A 161 5.04 4.85 6.31
C GLY A 161 6.01 4.94 5.13
N LEU A 162 5.85 5.93 4.25
CA LEU A 162 6.75 6.19 3.13
C LEU A 162 8.09 6.77 3.60
N ASP A 163 9.17 6.47 2.87
CA ASP A 163 10.53 6.84 3.29
C ASP A 163 11.39 7.47 2.19
N LEU A 164 12.48 8.06 2.67
CA LEU A 164 13.67 8.36 1.89
C LEU A 164 14.86 7.72 2.61
N ASP A 165 15.47 6.69 2.01
CA ASP A 165 16.60 5.94 2.57
C ASP A 165 16.36 5.41 4.01
N GLY A 166 15.14 4.96 4.29
CA GLY A 166 14.72 4.44 5.59
C GLY A 166 14.21 5.48 6.58
N ALA A 167 14.43 6.78 6.31
CA ALA A 167 13.99 7.88 7.16
C ALA A 167 12.55 8.33 6.87
N ALA A 168 11.92 9.07 7.77
CA ALA A 168 10.62 9.73 7.65
C ALA A 168 9.37 8.84 7.76
N ARG A 169 9.47 7.52 7.83
CA ARG A 169 8.30 6.64 7.97
C ARG A 169 7.42 6.95 9.19
N ASN A 170 8.02 7.51 10.24
CA ASN A 170 7.36 7.86 11.50
C ASN A 170 6.60 9.19 11.46
N LEU A 171 6.72 9.98 10.40
CA LEU A 171 6.00 11.24 10.29
C LEU A 171 4.50 10.98 10.19
N PRO A 172 3.66 11.73 10.94
CA PRO A 172 2.23 11.48 10.95
C PRO A 172 1.49 12.02 9.71
N ASP A 173 2.12 12.95 9.02
CA ASP A 173 1.60 13.62 7.83
C ASP A 173 2.39 13.16 6.60
N ILE A 174 1.85 13.41 5.40
CA ILE A 174 2.56 13.17 4.14
C ILE A 174 3.09 14.51 3.63
N TYR A 175 4.34 14.47 3.19
CA TYR A 175 5.09 15.59 2.64
C TYR A 175 5.46 15.32 1.20
N VAL A 176 5.60 16.38 0.41
CA VAL A 176 5.99 16.29 -1.00
C VAL A 176 7.30 17.05 -1.21
N LEU A 177 8.16 16.51 -2.07
CA LEU A 177 9.43 17.17 -2.43
C LEU A 177 9.13 18.55 -3.04
N LYS A 178 9.76 19.56 -2.45
CA LYS A 178 9.64 20.94 -2.92
C LYS A 178 10.43 21.09 -4.22
N GLU A 179 9.75 21.53 -5.26
CA GLU A 179 10.43 21.85 -6.52
C GLU A 179 11.26 23.12 -6.29
N ASN A 180 12.56 23.02 -6.56
CA ASN A 180 13.41 24.20 -6.56
C ASN A 180 12.93 25.12 -7.71
N ALA A 181 12.51 26.32 -7.34
CA ALA A 181 12.10 27.37 -8.28
C ALA A 181 13.29 27.88 -9.08
#